data_aebe4a537706f04a31bd52afd87ecf08
#
_entry.id   aebe4a537706f04a31bd52afd87ecf08
#
_cell.length_a   1.000
_cell.length_b   1.000
_cell.length_c   1.000
_cell.angle_alpha   90.00
_cell.angle_beta   90.00
_cell.angle_gamma   90.00
#
_symmetry.space_group_name_H-M   'P 1'
#
loop_
_entity.id
_entity.type
_entity.pdbx_description
1 polymer ?
#
loop_
_entity_poly.entity_id
_entity_poly.type
_entity_poly.pdbx_seq_one_letter_code
_entity_poly.pdbx_strand_id
1 'polypeptide(L)'
;MTSASDPAVASEWLSHFEGAGLDGVVAKAARGTYEPGKRAMIKIKHARTADCVVAGFRWHKAGKNELIGSLLLGLYDSNGRLQHVGVTSAFTMTTRRQLAKELASLRENALDQHPWREWAPSEQGEMARMPGGYSRWSAGKDLSWEPLRVERVCEVKYDHMQGPRFRHAAVFERWRPDKRPLDCRYDQLDITPPYELAKVFGAGRGR
;
A
#
# COMPACT_ATOMS: atom_id res chain seq x y z
N MET A 1 -21.78 16.94 12.90
CA MET A 1 -20.31 16.81 12.67
C MET A 1 -19.64 17.16 14.00
N THR A 2 -18.85 16.23 14.56
CA THR A 2 -18.19 16.45 15.84
C THR A 2 -16.95 17.31 15.64
N SER A 3 -16.75 18.34 16.45
CA SER A 3 -15.58 19.22 16.42
C SER A 3 -15.05 19.44 17.83
N ALA A 4 -13.76 19.60 17.97
CA ALA A 4 -13.07 19.95 19.21
C ALA A 4 -11.95 20.94 18.94
N SER A 5 -11.64 21.78 19.92
CA SER A 5 -10.47 22.67 19.90
C SER A 5 -9.31 22.12 20.71
N ASP A 6 -9.53 21.07 21.48
CA ASP A 6 -8.53 20.43 22.32
C ASP A 6 -7.79 19.35 21.52
N PRO A 7 -6.45 19.42 21.39
CA PRO A 7 -5.64 18.38 20.74
C PRO A 7 -5.76 16.99 21.38
N ALA A 8 -6.00 16.91 22.71
CA ALA A 8 -6.15 15.64 23.40
C ALA A 8 -7.40 14.90 22.92
N VAL A 9 -8.52 15.61 22.77
CA VAL A 9 -9.77 15.04 22.21
C VAL A 9 -9.58 14.63 20.76
N ALA A 10 -8.86 15.40 19.96
CA ALA A 10 -8.56 15.03 18.56
C ALA A 10 -7.67 13.77 18.47
N SER A 11 -6.73 13.61 19.40
CA SER A 11 -5.87 12.42 19.52
C SER A 11 -6.68 11.18 19.91
N GLU A 12 -7.62 11.33 20.85
CA GLU A 12 -8.56 10.27 21.23
C GLU A 12 -9.42 9.83 20.04
N TRP A 13 -9.96 10.77 19.26
CA TRP A 13 -10.72 10.45 18.04
C TRP A 13 -9.86 9.73 17.01
N LEU A 14 -8.61 10.17 16.82
CA LEU A 14 -7.69 9.52 15.90
C LEU A 14 -7.49 8.04 16.27
N SER A 15 -7.34 7.74 17.58
CA SER A 15 -7.10 6.37 18.06
C SER A 15 -8.33 5.48 18.01
N HIS A 16 -9.52 6.01 18.31
CA HIS A 16 -10.72 5.17 18.47
C HIS A 16 -11.58 5.08 17.20
N PHE A 17 -11.68 6.16 16.43
CA PHE A 17 -12.67 6.22 15.34
C PHE A 17 -12.23 5.52 14.06
N GLU A 18 -10.99 5.11 13.97
CA GLU A 18 -10.51 4.33 12.83
C GLU A 18 -11.26 3.00 12.71
N GLY A 19 -11.55 2.34 13.83
CA GLY A 19 -12.35 1.12 13.87
C GLY A 19 -13.79 1.27 13.35
N ALA A 20 -14.29 2.52 13.29
CA ALA A 20 -15.57 2.89 12.69
C ALA A 20 -15.44 3.29 11.20
N GLY A 21 -14.26 3.12 10.58
CA GLY A 21 -14.01 3.46 9.18
C GLY A 21 -13.65 4.92 8.93
N LEU A 22 -13.33 5.70 9.99
CA LEU A 22 -12.85 7.07 9.86
C LEU A 22 -11.31 7.08 9.81
N ASP A 23 -10.74 7.52 8.70
CA ASP A 23 -9.33 7.38 8.38
C ASP A 23 -8.43 8.52 8.89
N GLY A 24 -8.95 9.36 9.79
CA GLY A 24 -8.19 10.45 10.38
C GLY A 24 -9.03 11.64 10.83
N VAL A 25 -8.35 12.68 11.28
CA VAL A 25 -8.95 13.96 11.69
C VAL A 25 -8.50 15.08 10.76
N VAL A 26 -9.32 16.13 10.65
CA VAL A 26 -9.01 17.31 9.84
C VAL A 26 -8.90 18.52 10.75
N ALA A 27 -7.70 19.08 10.85
CA ALA A 27 -7.46 20.34 11.55
C ALA A 27 -7.74 21.52 10.62
N LYS A 28 -8.47 22.51 11.14
CA LYS A 28 -8.82 23.75 10.43
C LYS A 28 -8.54 24.94 11.33
N ALA A 29 -8.15 26.07 10.75
CA ALA A 29 -8.06 27.32 11.51
C ALA A 29 -9.46 27.69 12.04
N ALA A 30 -9.59 27.95 13.35
CA ALA A 30 -10.89 28.21 14.00
C ALA A 30 -11.64 29.41 13.41
N ARG A 31 -10.93 30.42 12.93
CA ARG A 31 -11.48 31.62 12.29
C ARG A 31 -11.30 31.63 10.77
N GLY A 32 -10.87 30.49 10.19
CA GLY A 32 -10.66 30.38 8.74
C GLY A 32 -11.99 30.26 7.99
N THR A 33 -12.10 30.92 6.86
CA THR A 33 -13.20 30.75 5.91
C THR A 33 -12.90 29.62 4.93
N TYR A 34 -13.92 29.12 4.26
CA TYR A 34 -13.72 28.15 3.18
C TYR A 34 -13.07 28.84 1.96
N GLU A 35 -11.91 28.35 1.54
CA GLU A 35 -11.17 28.86 0.39
C GLU A 35 -11.08 27.77 -0.67
N PRO A 36 -11.90 27.86 -1.76
CA PRO A 36 -11.87 26.87 -2.84
C PRO A 36 -10.49 26.78 -3.49
N GLY A 37 -10.01 25.53 -3.72
CA GLY A 37 -8.72 25.27 -4.36
C GLY A 37 -7.48 25.53 -3.50
N LYS A 38 -7.61 26.06 -2.28
CA LYS A 38 -6.50 26.25 -1.36
C LYS A 38 -6.41 25.11 -0.34
N ARG A 39 -5.17 24.75 0.04
CA ARG A 39 -4.91 23.76 1.10
C ARG A 39 -4.91 24.43 2.49
N ALA A 40 -6.06 24.97 2.89
CA ALA A 40 -6.25 25.65 4.17
C ALA A 40 -6.53 24.69 5.35
N MET A 41 -6.55 23.38 5.09
CA MET A 41 -6.84 22.35 6.08
C MET A 41 -5.73 21.30 6.09
N ILE A 42 -5.45 20.75 7.28
CA ILE A 42 -4.45 19.70 7.49
C ILE A 42 -5.18 18.39 7.80
N LYS A 43 -5.02 17.37 6.97
CA LYS A 43 -5.50 16.02 7.25
C LYS A 43 -4.42 15.24 8.00
N ILE A 44 -4.76 14.75 9.19
CA ILE A 44 -3.91 13.95 10.05
C ILE A 44 -4.43 12.52 10.02
N LYS A 45 -3.57 11.58 9.63
CA LYS A 45 -3.86 10.13 9.55
C LYS A 45 -2.82 9.34 10.32
N HIS A 46 -3.15 8.10 10.67
CA HIS A 46 -2.15 7.16 11.15
C HIS A 46 -1.07 6.93 10.07
N ALA A 47 0.17 6.88 10.51
CA ALA A 47 1.30 6.46 9.69
C ALA A 47 1.67 5.03 10.10
N ARG A 48 1.34 4.06 9.24
CA ARG A 48 1.68 2.66 9.43
C ARG A 48 2.76 2.26 8.47
N THR A 49 3.68 1.43 8.92
CA THR A 49 4.70 0.84 8.05
C THR A 49 4.58 -0.68 8.04
N ALA A 50 5.05 -1.28 6.96
CA ALA A 50 5.17 -2.72 6.83
C ALA A 50 6.44 -3.07 6.06
N ASP A 51 7.09 -4.16 6.46
CA ASP A 51 8.18 -4.76 5.70
C ASP A 51 7.58 -5.73 4.69
N CYS A 52 7.77 -5.44 3.41
CA CYS A 52 7.19 -6.21 2.32
C CYS A 52 8.27 -6.85 1.44
N VAL A 53 8.01 -8.07 1.01
CA VAL A 53 8.82 -8.71 -0.02
C VAL A 53 8.56 -8.04 -1.36
N VAL A 54 9.62 -7.76 -2.12
CA VAL A 54 9.51 -7.32 -3.51
C VAL A 54 9.62 -8.54 -4.41
N ALA A 55 8.49 -9.00 -4.94
CA ALA A 55 8.42 -10.21 -5.73
C ALA A 55 8.38 -9.97 -7.25
N GLY A 56 8.25 -8.73 -7.67
CA GLY A 56 8.23 -8.36 -9.08
C GLY A 56 8.06 -6.86 -9.28
N PHE A 57 7.99 -6.45 -10.53
CA PHE A 57 7.76 -5.06 -10.87
C PHE A 57 7.00 -4.91 -12.19
N ARG A 58 6.53 -3.72 -12.46
CA ARG A 58 5.99 -3.32 -13.77
C ARG A 58 6.85 -2.23 -14.37
N TRP A 59 7.00 -2.25 -15.69
CA TRP A 59 7.68 -1.18 -16.40
C TRP A 59 6.86 0.11 -16.38
N HIS A 60 7.55 1.23 -16.41
CA HIS A 60 6.91 2.53 -16.56
C HIS A 60 6.54 2.75 -18.04
N LYS A 61 5.35 3.32 -18.29
CA LYS A 61 4.82 3.56 -19.64
C LYS A 61 5.74 4.38 -20.56
N ALA A 62 6.56 5.25 -19.99
CA ALA A 62 7.47 6.13 -20.73
C ALA A 62 8.87 5.54 -20.97
N GLY A 63 9.14 4.29 -20.54
CA GLY A 63 10.48 3.69 -20.68
C GLY A 63 10.44 2.21 -20.29
N LYS A 64 9.83 1.38 -21.16
CA LYS A 64 9.90 -0.07 -21.02
C LYS A 64 11.38 -0.50 -21.12
N ASN A 65 11.81 -1.41 -20.25
CA ASN A 65 13.18 -1.91 -20.08
C ASN A 65 14.19 -0.94 -19.46
N GLU A 66 13.81 0.31 -19.17
CA GLU A 66 14.71 1.31 -18.57
C GLU A 66 14.20 1.84 -17.23
N LEU A 67 12.88 1.97 -17.09
CA LEU A 67 12.26 2.65 -15.98
C LEU A 67 11.25 1.75 -15.26
N ILE A 68 11.49 1.46 -14.00
CA ILE A 68 10.51 0.72 -13.17
C ILE A 68 9.32 1.63 -12.85
N GLY A 69 8.12 1.16 -13.18
CA GLY A 69 6.86 1.85 -12.93
C GLY A 69 6.38 1.66 -11.50
N SER A 70 6.34 0.42 -11.04
CA SER A 70 5.92 0.04 -9.69
C SER A 70 6.59 -1.25 -9.26
N LEU A 71 6.85 -1.41 -7.96
CA LEU A 71 7.23 -2.67 -7.35
C LEU A 71 5.97 -3.38 -6.85
N LEU A 72 5.95 -4.70 -6.99
CA LEU A 72 4.88 -5.57 -6.53
C LEU A 72 5.26 -6.15 -5.17
N LEU A 73 4.40 -5.92 -4.18
CA LEU A 73 4.65 -6.20 -2.78
C LEU A 73 3.90 -7.45 -2.32
N GLY A 74 4.58 -8.27 -1.54
CA GLY A 74 4.04 -9.49 -0.95
C GLY A 74 4.22 -9.57 0.55
N LEU A 75 3.28 -10.24 1.21
CA LEU A 75 3.38 -10.69 2.60
C LEU A 75 3.04 -12.17 2.69
N TYR A 76 3.74 -12.89 3.55
CA TYR A 76 3.43 -14.30 3.81
C TYR A 76 2.22 -14.44 4.72
N ASP A 77 1.30 -15.31 4.34
CA ASP A 77 0.17 -15.71 5.18
C ASP A 77 0.56 -16.77 6.23
N SER A 78 -0.41 -17.18 7.05
CA SER A 78 -0.20 -18.22 8.08
C SER A 78 0.15 -19.58 7.50
N ASN A 79 -0.12 -19.83 6.23
CA ASN A 79 0.20 -21.08 5.52
C ASN A 79 1.56 -21.02 4.82
N GLY A 80 2.33 -19.93 4.99
CA GLY A 80 3.61 -19.72 4.34
C GLY A 80 3.52 -19.40 2.85
N ARG A 81 2.35 -18.96 2.35
CA ARG A 81 2.17 -18.55 0.96
C ARG A 81 2.36 -17.04 0.83
N LEU A 82 3.14 -16.62 -0.16
CA LEU A 82 3.34 -15.21 -0.45
C LEU A 82 2.10 -14.65 -1.17
N GLN A 83 1.36 -13.80 -0.48
CA GLN A 83 0.18 -13.12 -1.02
C GLN A 83 0.56 -11.74 -1.56
N HIS A 84 -0.01 -11.35 -2.71
CA HIS A 84 0.18 -10.00 -3.25
C HIS A 84 -0.63 -8.99 -2.42
N VAL A 85 0.05 -8.12 -1.68
CA VAL A 85 -0.57 -7.16 -0.75
C VAL A 85 -0.79 -5.78 -1.37
N GLY A 86 -0.03 -5.42 -2.40
CA GLY A 86 -0.16 -4.11 -3.05
C GLY A 86 1.04 -3.75 -3.91
N VAL A 87 1.14 -2.48 -4.24
CA VAL A 87 2.24 -1.92 -5.03
C VAL A 87 2.78 -0.65 -4.40
N THR A 88 4.04 -0.32 -4.71
CA THR A 88 4.59 1.03 -4.51
C THR A 88 5.05 1.60 -5.84
N SER A 89 4.74 2.87 -6.12
CA SER A 89 4.97 3.47 -7.44
C SER A 89 5.35 4.95 -7.43
N ALA A 90 5.37 5.60 -6.27
CA ALA A 90 5.67 7.02 -6.12
C ALA A 90 7.19 7.29 -6.20
N PHE A 91 7.82 6.97 -7.34
CA PHE A 91 9.24 7.14 -7.57
C PHE A 91 9.54 8.33 -8.49
N THR A 92 10.63 9.03 -8.24
CA THR A 92 11.19 9.99 -9.21
C THR A 92 11.73 9.26 -10.44
N MET A 93 11.91 9.95 -11.56
CA MET A 93 12.46 9.35 -12.78
C MET A 93 13.89 8.81 -12.57
N THR A 94 14.68 9.49 -11.73
CA THR A 94 16.03 9.03 -11.33
C THR A 94 15.96 7.72 -10.55
N THR A 95 15.09 7.66 -9.55
CA THR A 95 14.87 6.44 -8.74
C THR A 95 14.39 5.27 -9.60
N ARG A 96 13.49 5.51 -10.57
CA ARG A 96 13.02 4.46 -11.50
C ARG A 96 14.14 3.82 -12.29
N ARG A 97 15.07 4.64 -12.79
CA ARG A 97 16.24 4.17 -13.54
C ARG A 97 17.23 3.43 -12.64
N GLN A 98 17.44 3.93 -11.44
CA GLN A 98 18.30 3.30 -10.45
C GLN A 98 17.77 1.91 -10.05
N LEU A 99 16.48 1.80 -9.72
CA LEU A 99 15.81 0.54 -9.40
C LEU A 99 15.94 -0.49 -10.53
N ALA A 100 15.83 -0.06 -11.80
CA ALA A 100 15.99 -0.97 -12.94
C ALA A 100 17.40 -1.60 -12.98
N LYS A 101 18.43 -0.84 -12.63
CA LYS A 101 19.81 -1.34 -12.54
C LYS A 101 20.00 -2.24 -11.31
N GLU A 102 19.53 -1.82 -10.15
CA GLU A 102 19.69 -2.54 -8.88
C GLU A 102 18.99 -3.91 -8.89
N LEU A 103 17.87 -4.02 -9.58
CA LEU A 103 17.06 -5.23 -9.61
C LEU A 103 17.34 -6.11 -10.85
N ALA A 104 18.24 -5.70 -11.74
CA ALA A 104 18.52 -6.41 -12.99
C ALA A 104 18.93 -7.87 -12.75
N SER A 105 19.86 -8.13 -11.83
CA SER A 105 20.36 -9.46 -11.49
C SER A 105 19.28 -10.38 -10.89
N LEU A 106 18.26 -9.83 -10.26
CA LEU A 106 17.17 -10.60 -9.65
C LEU A 106 16.16 -11.11 -10.67
N ARG A 107 16.26 -10.69 -11.93
CA ARG A 107 15.39 -11.18 -13.02
C ARG A 107 15.85 -12.52 -13.57
N GLU A 108 17.13 -12.85 -13.40
CA GLU A 108 17.71 -14.11 -13.87
C GLU A 108 17.11 -15.28 -13.11
N ASN A 109 16.56 -16.26 -13.84
CA ASN A 109 15.91 -17.46 -13.31
C ASN A 109 14.80 -17.14 -12.28
N ALA A 110 14.19 -15.95 -12.38
CA ALA A 110 13.25 -15.47 -11.37
C ALA A 110 11.98 -16.33 -11.25
N LEU A 111 11.57 -17.03 -12.30
CA LEU A 111 10.40 -17.91 -12.31
C LEU A 111 10.67 -19.30 -11.73
N ASP A 112 11.92 -19.70 -11.53
CA ASP A 112 12.31 -21.04 -11.09
C ASP A 112 11.74 -21.33 -9.75
N GLN A 113 10.99 -21.44 -9.09
CA GLN A 113 10.42 -21.54 -7.75
C GLN A 113 9.72 -20.25 -7.27
N HIS A 114 9.33 -19.39 -8.20
CA HIS A 114 8.65 -18.16 -7.83
C HIS A 114 7.26 -18.44 -7.22
N PRO A 115 6.92 -17.85 -6.05
CA PRO A 115 5.62 -18.09 -5.41
C PRO A 115 4.42 -17.69 -6.28
N TRP A 116 4.61 -16.77 -7.22
CA TRP A 116 3.58 -16.25 -8.13
C TRP A 116 3.75 -16.79 -9.56
N ARG A 117 4.41 -17.93 -9.74
CA ARG A 117 4.65 -18.53 -11.06
C ARG A 117 3.36 -18.73 -11.86
N GLU A 118 2.29 -19.11 -11.20
CA GLU A 118 0.98 -19.31 -11.83
C GLU A 118 0.36 -18.02 -12.41
N TRP A 119 0.86 -16.86 -11.97
CA TRP A 119 0.42 -15.55 -12.44
C TRP A 119 1.37 -14.92 -13.46
N ALA A 120 2.44 -15.57 -13.78
CA ALA A 120 3.35 -15.12 -14.82
C ALA A 120 2.68 -15.28 -16.21
N PRO A 121 3.01 -14.40 -17.18
CA PRO A 121 2.55 -14.57 -18.54
C PRO A 121 2.97 -15.95 -19.06
N SER A 122 2.03 -16.75 -19.55
CA SER A 122 2.35 -17.99 -20.23
C SER A 122 2.94 -17.69 -21.61
N GLU A 123 3.73 -18.61 -22.17
CA GLU A 123 4.26 -18.52 -23.54
C GLU A 123 3.14 -18.39 -24.59
N GLN A 124 1.91 -18.75 -24.24
CA GLN A 124 0.71 -18.64 -25.09
C GLN A 124 -0.01 -17.30 -24.98
N GLY A 125 0.54 -16.31 -24.25
CA GLY A 125 0.00 -14.96 -24.19
C GLY A 125 -1.23 -14.77 -23.27
N GLU A 126 -1.74 -15.82 -22.66
CA GLU A 126 -2.79 -15.71 -21.65
C GLU A 126 -2.18 -15.22 -20.33
N MET A 127 -2.47 -13.98 -19.98
CA MET A 127 -2.10 -13.42 -18.68
C MET A 127 -2.98 -14.04 -17.60
N ALA A 128 -2.43 -14.95 -16.80
CA ALA A 128 -3.06 -15.33 -15.55
C ALA A 128 -3.25 -14.07 -14.69
N ARG A 129 -4.47 -13.84 -14.24
CA ARG A 129 -4.83 -12.61 -13.52
C ARG A 129 -4.21 -12.63 -12.13
N MET A 130 -3.23 -11.79 -11.89
CA MET A 130 -2.76 -11.53 -10.54
C MET A 130 -3.94 -11.04 -9.67
N PRO A 131 -4.18 -11.62 -8.50
CA PRO A 131 -5.28 -11.21 -7.62
C PRO A 131 -5.27 -9.70 -7.38
N GLY A 132 -6.39 -9.02 -7.69
CA GLY A 132 -6.56 -7.57 -7.55
C GLY A 132 -5.82 -6.71 -8.58
N GLY A 133 -5.32 -7.29 -9.68
CA GLY A 133 -4.73 -6.53 -10.77
C GLY A 133 -5.74 -5.69 -11.55
N TYR A 134 -7.00 -6.12 -11.62
CA TYR A 134 -8.05 -5.42 -12.34
C TYR A 134 -8.94 -4.60 -11.41
N SER A 135 -8.99 -3.32 -11.66
CA SER A 135 -9.95 -2.39 -11.05
C SER A 135 -10.56 -1.51 -12.14
N ARG A 136 -11.66 -0.82 -11.82
CA ARG A 136 -12.26 0.18 -12.72
C ARG A 136 -11.23 1.23 -13.19
N TRP A 137 -10.21 1.51 -12.38
CA TRP A 137 -9.15 2.48 -12.63
C TRP A 137 -7.96 1.92 -13.42
N SER A 138 -7.92 0.61 -13.65
CA SER A 138 -6.87 -0.06 -14.42
C SER A 138 -7.34 -0.48 -15.83
N ALA A 139 -8.58 -0.17 -16.19
CA ALA A 139 -9.10 -0.45 -17.53
C ALA A 139 -8.19 0.19 -18.61
N GLY A 140 -7.75 -0.60 -19.58
CA GLY A 140 -6.87 -0.15 -20.66
C GLY A 140 -5.39 0.04 -20.30
N LYS A 141 -4.98 -0.29 -19.06
CA LYS A 141 -3.56 -0.27 -18.66
C LYS A 141 -2.91 -1.63 -18.90
N ASP A 142 -1.68 -1.61 -19.40
CA ASP A 142 -0.82 -2.79 -19.39
C ASP A 142 -0.49 -3.16 -17.94
N LEU A 143 -0.98 -4.31 -17.49
CA LEU A 143 -0.73 -4.85 -16.16
C LEU A 143 0.31 -5.97 -16.18
N SER A 144 1.01 -6.16 -17.31
CA SER A 144 2.13 -7.09 -17.38
C SER A 144 3.17 -6.78 -16.31
N TRP A 145 3.82 -7.80 -15.81
CA TRP A 145 4.81 -7.67 -14.77
C TRP A 145 6.01 -8.57 -15.02
N GLU A 146 7.14 -8.18 -14.48
CA GLU A 146 8.39 -8.93 -14.51
C GLU A 146 8.62 -9.57 -13.15
N PRO A 147 8.85 -10.88 -13.07
CA PRO A 147 9.19 -11.54 -11.81
C PRO A 147 10.59 -11.14 -11.33
N LEU A 148 10.76 -11.16 -10.02
CA LEU A 148 12.07 -11.03 -9.37
C LEU A 148 12.25 -12.19 -8.40
N ARG A 149 13.49 -12.72 -8.30
CA ARG A 149 13.79 -13.62 -7.19
C ARG A 149 13.44 -12.96 -5.87
N VAL A 150 12.75 -13.70 -5.00
CA VAL A 150 12.14 -13.22 -3.76
C VAL A 150 13.22 -13.04 -2.68
N GLU A 151 14.15 -12.12 -2.91
CA GLU A 151 15.35 -11.88 -2.07
C GLU A 151 15.38 -10.48 -1.43
N ARG A 152 14.57 -9.54 -1.93
CA ARG A 152 14.58 -8.15 -1.46
C ARG A 152 13.35 -7.83 -0.62
N VAL A 153 13.62 -7.12 0.47
CA VAL A 153 12.60 -6.58 1.37
C VAL A 153 12.69 -5.06 1.38
N CYS A 154 11.55 -4.41 1.37
CA CYS A 154 11.45 -2.97 1.59
C CYS A 154 10.44 -2.63 2.67
N GLU A 155 10.71 -1.57 3.41
CA GLU A 155 9.74 -0.92 4.28
C GLU A 155 8.90 0.04 3.46
N VAL A 156 7.60 -0.04 3.65
CA VAL A 156 6.64 0.85 2.98
C VAL A 156 5.69 1.45 3.99
N LYS A 157 5.28 2.69 3.74
CA LYS A 157 4.19 3.33 4.47
C LYS A 157 2.86 3.08 3.77
N TYR A 158 1.85 2.64 4.52
CA TYR A 158 0.50 2.41 4.00
C TYR A 158 -0.56 3.13 4.85
N ASP A 159 -1.74 3.38 4.31
CA ASP A 159 -2.83 4.05 5.05
C ASP A 159 -3.70 3.04 5.82
N HIS A 160 -4.30 2.08 5.15
CA HIS A 160 -5.05 0.98 5.79
C HIS A 160 -5.24 -0.20 4.84
N MET A 161 -5.68 -1.31 5.41
CA MET A 161 -5.97 -2.53 4.69
C MET A 161 -7.42 -2.52 4.16
N GLN A 162 -7.62 -3.11 3.00
CA GLN A 162 -8.93 -3.46 2.45
C GLN A 162 -8.93 -4.96 2.16
N GLY A 163 -9.49 -5.74 3.07
CA GLY A 163 -9.30 -7.18 3.08
C GLY A 163 -7.80 -7.51 3.25
N PRO A 164 -7.24 -8.45 2.46
CA PRO A 164 -5.84 -8.85 2.59
C PRO A 164 -4.87 -7.90 1.87
N ARG A 165 -5.29 -6.71 1.42
CA ARG A 165 -4.49 -5.82 0.57
C ARG A 165 -4.48 -4.38 1.08
N PHE A 166 -3.42 -3.65 0.74
CA PHE A 166 -3.41 -2.19 0.90
C PHE A 166 -4.49 -1.57 0.02
N ARG A 167 -5.29 -0.68 0.57
CA ARG A 167 -6.34 0.03 -0.17
C ARG A 167 -5.79 0.90 -1.29
N HIS A 168 -4.65 1.55 -1.04
CA HIS A 168 -3.97 2.41 -2.00
C HIS A 168 -2.53 1.92 -2.22
N ALA A 169 -1.87 2.45 -3.26
CA ALA A 169 -0.45 2.21 -3.44
C ALA A 169 0.33 2.70 -2.21
N ALA A 170 1.17 1.84 -1.67
CA ALA A 170 2.03 2.16 -0.55
C ALA A 170 3.16 3.12 -0.99
N VAL A 171 3.76 3.82 -0.04
CA VAL A 171 4.91 4.69 -0.27
C VAL A 171 6.17 3.96 0.14
N PHE A 172 7.14 3.85 -0.76
CA PHE A 172 8.45 3.27 -0.46
C PHE A 172 9.21 4.17 0.51
N GLU A 173 9.71 3.61 1.60
CA GLU A 173 10.52 4.32 2.59
C GLU A 173 12.01 3.96 2.42
N ARG A 174 12.35 2.67 2.47
CA ARG A 174 13.75 2.20 2.35
C ARG A 174 13.84 0.70 2.06
N TRP A 175 15.00 0.27 1.61
CA TRP A 175 15.35 -1.15 1.59
C TRP A 175 15.63 -1.68 3.01
N ARG A 176 15.32 -2.96 3.23
CA ARG A 176 15.55 -3.67 4.50
C ARG A 176 16.46 -4.89 4.27
N PRO A 177 17.79 -4.65 4.08
CA PRO A 177 18.75 -5.75 3.93
C PRO A 177 18.92 -6.59 5.20
N ASP A 178 18.49 -6.06 6.33
CA ASP A 178 18.49 -6.69 7.65
C ASP A 178 17.32 -7.68 7.84
N LYS A 179 16.32 -7.69 6.96
CA LYS A 179 15.12 -8.54 7.05
C LYS A 179 15.14 -9.67 6.04
N ARG A 180 14.79 -10.87 6.49
CA ARG A 180 14.59 -12.00 5.59
C ARG A 180 13.20 -11.92 4.95
N PRO A 181 13.03 -12.32 3.69
CA PRO A 181 11.72 -12.35 3.03
C PRO A 181 10.65 -13.12 3.81
N LEU A 182 10.98 -14.25 4.41
CA LEU A 182 10.05 -15.09 5.18
C LEU A 182 9.55 -14.45 6.49
N ASP A 183 10.22 -13.40 6.96
CA ASP A 183 9.80 -12.64 8.14
C ASP A 183 8.76 -11.55 7.78
N CYS A 184 8.52 -11.31 6.49
CA CYS A 184 7.52 -10.35 6.01
C CYS A 184 6.13 -10.99 6.00
N ARG A 185 5.45 -10.97 7.14
CA ARG A 185 4.18 -11.67 7.38
C ARG A 185 3.05 -10.67 7.67
N TYR A 186 1.80 -11.14 7.54
CA TYR A 186 0.62 -10.33 7.86
C TYR A 186 0.50 -9.99 9.35
N ASP A 187 1.09 -10.77 10.24
CA ASP A 187 1.04 -10.56 11.69
C ASP A 187 1.78 -9.32 12.18
N GLN A 188 2.64 -8.73 11.34
CA GLN A 188 3.26 -7.43 11.61
C GLN A 188 2.30 -6.24 11.43
N LEU A 189 1.17 -6.44 10.76
CA LEU A 189 0.26 -5.35 10.45
C LEU A 189 -0.59 -4.99 11.68
N ASP A 190 -0.75 -3.69 11.91
CA ASP A 190 -1.64 -3.20 12.97
C ASP A 190 -3.08 -3.63 12.69
N ILE A 191 -3.68 -4.31 13.66
CA ILE A 191 -5.09 -4.66 13.64
C ILE A 191 -5.87 -3.53 14.32
N THR A 192 -6.70 -2.83 13.55
CA THR A 192 -7.61 -1.82 14.09
C THR A 192 -8.83 -2.52 14.67
N PRO A 193 -9.07 -2.43 16.00
CA PRO A 193 -10.27 -3.02 16.59
C PRO A 193 -11.54 -2.39 16.00
N PRO A 194 -12.59 -3.16 15.73
CA PRO A 194 -13.87 -2.62 15.31
C PRO A 194 -14.43 -1.62 16.34
N TYR A 195 -14.95 -0.49 15.86
CA TYR A 195 -15.61 0.51 16.70
C TYR A 195 -16.97 0.87 16.09
N GLU A 196 -18.00 0.93 16.90
CA GLU A 196 -19.35 1.19 16.40
C GLU A 196 -19.56 2.65 16.03
N LEU A 197 -20.01 2.95 14.81
CA LEU A 197 -20.33 4.31 14.38
C LEU A 197 -21.29 5.05 15.30
N ALA A 198 -22.25 4.36 15.92
CA ALA A 198 -23.16 4.94 16.88
C ALA A 198 -22.44 5.57 18.09
N LYS A 199 -21.30 5.02 18.49
CA LYS A 199 -20.48 5.57 19.58
C LYS A 199 -19.72 6.83 19.17
N VAL A 200 -19.39 6.97 17.87
CA VAL A 200 -18.72 8.16 17.33
C VAL A 200 -19.62 9.40 17.37
N PHE A 201 -20.90 9.22 17.03
CA PHE A 201 -21.84 10.34 16.92
C PHE A 201 -22.68 10.57 18.18
N GLY A 202 -22.43 9.80 19.24
CA GLY A 202 -23.29 9.72 20.43
C GLY A 202 -24.59 9.04 20.10
N ALA A 203 -25.06 8.11 20.92
CA ALA A 203 -26.44 7.65 20.86
C ALA A 203 -27.32 8.91 20.89
N GLY A 204 -28.07 9.16 19.82
CA GLY A 204 -28.89 10.37 19.71
C GLY A 204 -29.60 10.60 21.02
N ARG A 205 -29.47 11.81 21.55
CA ARG A 205 -30.23 12.22 22.73
C ARG A 205 -31.70 12.01 22.39
N GLY A 206 -32.23 10.87 22.84
CA GLY A 206 -33.66 10.65 22.85
C GLY A 206 -34.27 11.80 23.65
N ARG A 207 -35.19 12.48 22.99
CA ARG A 207 -36.16 13.28 23.68
C ARG A 207 -37.24 12.35 24.23
#